data_60da675bdd36c5d47698e22791761732
#
_entry.id   60da675bdd36c5d47698e22791761732
#
_cell.length_a   1.000
_cell.length_b   1.000
_cell.length_c   1.000
_cell.angle_alpha   90.00
_cell.angle_beta   90.00
_cell.angle_gamma   90.00
#
_symmetry.space_group_name_H-M   'P 1'
#
loop_
_entity.id
_entity.type
_entity.pdbx_description
1 polymer ?
#
loop_
_entity_poly.entity_id
_entity_poly.type
_entity_poly.pdbx_seq_one_letter_code
_entity_poly.pdbx_strand_id
1 'polypeptide(L)'
;MTWTAPTPQPADGPLRGPDRPILEGYLGWERATLLNICAGLAGEQLAAHPLPSSNLSLLGLVRHLAKVERIWLRQRAAGEPVEPLYDRALGKDQDFDHLDPDEAPGAIEALKEEWLAADAAVAGLGFDDTVDVHGEAFSLRMIYVHLIGEYARHNGHADLLREAVDGVTGR
;
A
#
# COMPACT_ATOMS: atom_id res chain seq x y z
N MET A 1 23.36 -0.17 -15.86
CA MET A 1 22.16 0.68 -15.88
C MET A 1 21.68 0.78 -14.44
N THR A 2 21.41 1.97 -13.94
CA THR A 2 20.81 2.15 -12.62
C THR A 2 19.36 1.65 -12.68
N TRP A 3 18.92 0.89 -11.67
CA TRP A 3 17.54 0.45 -11.57
C TRP A 3 16.60 1.65 -11.35
N THR A 4 15.42 1.58 -11.95
CA THR A 4 14.32 2.52 -11.70
C THR A 4 13.01 1.76 -11.51
N ALA A 5 12.10 2.33 -10.72
CA ALA A 5 10.81 1.73 -10.46
C ALA A 5 10.03 1.48 -11.76
N PRO A 6 9.51 0.27 -11.98
CA PRO A 6 8.79 -0.06 -13.21
C PRO A 6 7.43 0.64 -13.28
N THR A 7 6.99 0.95 -14.50
CA THR A 7 5.61 1.40 -14.72
C THR A 7 4.64 0.23 -14.48
N PRO A 8 3.62 0.40 -13.63
CA PRO A 8 2.65 -0.65 -13.37
C PRO A 8 1.74 -0.89 -14.60
N GLN A 9 1.13 -2.07 -14.65
CA GLN A 9 0.01 -2.28 -15.56
C GLN A 9 -1.20 -1.50 -15.07
N PRO A 10 -2.00 -0.91 -15.98
CA PRO A 10 -3.27 -0.30 -15.61
C PRO A 10 -4.16 -1.30 -14.88
N ALA A 11 -4.81 -0.86 -13.81
CA ALA A 11 -5.81 -1.64 -13.11
C ALA A 11 -7.19 -1.06 -13.44
N ASP A 12 -8.04 -1.91 -14.00
CA ASP A 12 -9.41 -1.56 -14.35
C ASP A 12 -10.37 -2.41 -13.51
N GLY A 13 -11.49 -1.79 -13.10
CA GLY A 13 -12.56 -2.47 -12.38
C GLY A 13 -13.92 -2.02 -12.89
N PRO A 14 -14.99 -2.77 -12.58
CA PRO A 14 -16.34 -2.40 -13.00
C PRO A 14 -16.78 -1.11 -12.29
N LEU A 15 -17.41 -0.20 -13.06
CA LEU A 15 -17.96 1.05 -12.55
C LEU A 15 -19.39 0.91 -12.03
N ARG A 16 -19.99 -0.27 -12.18
CA ARG A 16 -21.37 -0.59 -11.78
C ARG A 16 -21.52 -2.09 -11.59
N GLY A 17 -22.49 -2.48 -10.78
CA GLY A 17 -22.78 -3.88 -10.48
C GLY A 17 -22.69 -4.18 -8.99
N PRO A 18 -22.41 -5.42 -8.58
CA PRO A 18 -22.21 -5.78 -7.18
C PRO A 18 -21.05 -5.01 -6.54
N ASP A 19 -21.17 -4.74 -5.25
CA ASP A 19 -20.21 -3.93 -4.50
C ASP A 19 -18.81 -4.57 -4.42
N ARG A 20 -18.71 -5.90 -4.27
CA ARG A 20 -17.44 -6.60 -4.19
C ARG A 20 -16.51 -6.32 -5.39
N PRO A 21 -16.90 -6.62 -6.63
CA PRO A 21 -16.05 -6.34 -7.78
C PRO A 21 -15.71 -4.84 -7.94
N ILE A 22 -16.64 -3.95 -7.54
CA ILE A 22 -16.39 -2.50 -7.57
C ILE A 22 -15.29 -2.12 -6.58
N LEU A 23 -15.39 -2.57 -5.33
CA LEU A 23 -14.42 -2.21 -4.29
C LEU A 23 -13.05 -2.88 -4.51
N GLU A 24 -13.03 -4.14 -4.96
CA GLU A 24 -11.79 -4.83 -5.35
C GLU A 24 -11.11 -4.11 -6.52
N GLY A 25 -11.87 -3.73 -7.56
CA GLY A 25 -11.35 -2.99 -8.69
C GLY A 25 -10.84 -1.60 -8.30
N TYR A 26 -11.55 -0.90 -7.42
CA TYR A 26 -11.14 0.43 -6.94
C TYR A 26 -9.87 0.35 -6.08
N LEU A 27 -9.77 -0.64 -5.19
CA LEU A 27 -8.53 -0.88 -4.44
C LEU A 27 -7.37 -1.21 -5.37
N GLY A 28 -7.59 -2.03 -6.41
CA GLY A 28 -6.60 -2.32 -7.43
C GLY A 28 -6.11 -1.07 -8.17
N TRP A 29 -7.03 -0.15 -8.48
CA TRP A 29 -6.69 1.13 -9.09
C TRP A 29 -5.84 2.02 -8.17
N GLU A 30 -6.18 2.11 -6.89
CA GLU A 30 -5.40 2.85 -5.88
C GLU A 30 -3.98 2.26 -5.71
N ARG A 31 -3.86 0.92 -5.67
CA ARG A 31 -2.57 0.21 -5.61
C ARG A 31 -1.70 0.55 -6.84
N ALA A 32 -2.28 0.49 -8.04
CA ALA A 32 -1.59 0.84 -9.27
C ALA A 32 -1.19 2.32 -9.31
N THR A 33 -2.00 3.21 -8.75
CA THR A 33 -1.72 4.64 -8.64
C THR A 33 -0.45 4.90 -7.83
N LEU A 34 -0.27 4.25 -6.67
CA LEU A 34 0.96 4.35 -5.90
C LEU A 34 2.21 3.99 -6.72
N LEU A 35 2.17 2.85 -7.40
CA LEU A 35 3.31 2.41 -8.21
C LEU A 35 3.54 3.31 -9.43
N ASN A 36 2.48 3.87 -10.01
CA ASN A 36 2.60 4.82 -11.11
C ASN A 36 3.28 6.12 -10.66
N ILE A 37 2.97 6.60 -9.45
CA ILE A 37 3.65 7.76 -8.85
C ILE A 37 5.14 7.46 -8.63
N CYS A 38 5.51 6.23 -8.27
CA CYS A 38 6.90 5.81 -8.10
C CYS A 38 7.64 5.56 -9.43
N ALA A 39 6.93 5.34 -10.54
CA ALA A 39 7.50 4.88 -11.79
C ALA A 39 8.61 5.80 -12.33
N GLY A 40 9.70 5.19 -12.80
CA GLY A 40 10.86 5.89 -13.37
C GLY A 40 11.85 6.46 -12.35
N LEU A 41 11.51 6.48 -11.05
CA LEU A 41 12.43 6.95 -10.01
C LEU A 41 13.46 5.89 -9.63
N ALA A 42 14.70 6.33 -9.38
CA ALA A 42 15.77 5.49 -8.82
C ALA A 42 15.56 5.28 -7.31
N GLY A 43 16.26 4.32 -6.72
CA GLY A 43 16.17 4.00 -5.29
C GLY A 43 16.45 5.21 -4.39
N GLU A 44 17.47 6.01 -4.72
CA GLU A 44 17.82 7.21 -3.97
C GLU A 44 16.70 8.26 -3.98
N GLN A 45 15.99 8.39 -5.11
CA GLN A 45 14.85 9.29 -5.24
C GLN A 45 13.64 8.79 -4.45
N LEU A 46 13.41 7.47 -4.44
CA LEU A 46 12.33 6.85 -3.66
C LEU A 46 12.57 6.97 -2.16
N ALA A 47 13.81 6.82 -1.71
CA ALA A 47 14.20 6.92 -0.30
C ALA A 47 14.37 8.37 0.20
N ALA A 48 14.38 9.35 -0.69
CA ALA A 48 14.56 10.75 -0.33
C ALA A 48 13.44 11.29 0.57
N HIS A 49 13.80 12.19 1.49
CA HIS A 49 12.90 12.96 2.35
C HIS A 49 12.85 14.42 1.87
N PRO A 50 12.09 14.71 0.79
CA PRO A 50 12.16 16.01 0.14
C PRO A 50 11.46 17.14 0.92
N LEU A 51 10.63 16.78 1.91
CA LEU A 51 9.90 17.73 2.76
C LEU A 51 10.57 17.84 4.13
N PRO A 52 11.23 18.97 4.48
CA PRO A 52 12.02 19.10 5.72
C PRO A 52 11.25 18.88 7.02
N SER A 53 9.95 19.08 7.02
CA SER A 53 9.07 18.90 8.19
C SER A 53 8.42 17.52 8.30
N SER A 54 8.77 16.59 7.40
CA SER A 54 8.13 15.27 7.31
C SER A 54 9.19 14.18 7.20
N ASN A 55 8.92 13.02 7.84
CA ASN A 55 9.70 11.80 7.65
C ASN A 55 9.16 10.91 6.52
N LEU A 56 8.20 11.40 5.73
CA LEU A 56 7.64 10.65 4.62
C LEU A 56 8.62 10.60 3.44
N SER A 57 8.67 9.44 2.81
CA SER A 57 9.33 9.18 1.53
C SER A 57 8.48 8.22 0.71
N LEU A 58 8.69 8.17 -0.60
CA LEU A 58 7.97 7.24 -1.47
C LEU A 58 8.28 5.78 -1.10
N LEU A 59 9.54 5.45 -0.81
CA LEU A 59 9.92 4.10 -0.36
C LEU A 59 9.25 3.74 0.98
N GLY A 60 9.21 4.68 1.92
CA GLY A 60 8.50 4.49 3.18
C GLY A 60 7.01 4.24 2.99
N LEU A 61 6.34 4.93 2.06
CA LEU A 61 4.93 4.69 1.73
C LEU A 61 4.70 3.30 1.11
N VAL A 62 5.58 2.84 0.22
CA VAL A 62 5.55 1.47 -0.34
C VAL A 62 5.62 0.44 0.79
N ARG A 63 6.56 0.59 1.71
CA ARG A 63 6.75 -0.30 2.87
C ARG A 63 5.54 -0.24 3.82
N HIS A 64 5.04 0.96 4.08
CA HIS A 64 3.88 1.20 4.93
C HIS A 64 2.62 0.49 4.39
N LEU A 65 2.32 0.65 3.11
CA LEU A 65 1.12 0.08 2.51
C LEU A 65 1.19 -1.45 2.41
N ALA A 66 2.37 -2.05 2.22
CA ALA A 66 2.55 -3.50 2.37
C ALA A 66 2.19 -3.96 3.81
N LYS A 67 2.65 -3.22 4.84
CA LYS A 67 2.29 -3.50 6.24
C LYS A 67 0.78 -3.36 6.48
N VAL A 68 0.15 -2.34 5.93
CA VAL A 68 -1.30 -2.08 6.08
C VAL A 68 -2.12 -3.21 5.47
N GLU A 69 -1.78 -3.66 4.26
CA GLU A 69 -2.42 -4.80 3.59
C GLU A 69 -2.34 -6.07 4.44
N ARG A 70 -1.15 -6.42 4.93
CA ARG A 70 -0.93 -7.59 5.79
C ARG A 70 -1.78 -7.55 7.04
N ILE A 71 -1.82 -6.41 7.72
CA ILE A 71 -2.57 -6.25 8.95
C ILE A 71 -4.07 -6.39 8.70
N TRP A 72 -4.60 -5.71 7.71
CA TRP A 72 -6.04 -5.62 7.54
C TRP A 72 -6.66 -6.85 6.85
N LEU A 73 -6.06 -7.33 5.78
CA LEU A 73 -6.63 -8.43 5.02
C LEU A 73 -6.18 -9.79 5.55
N ARG A 74 -4.87 -9.97 5.82
CA ARG A 74 -4.37 -11.27 6.21
C ARG A 74 -4.56 -11.53 7.71
N GLN A 75 -4.05 -10.65 8.57
CA GLN A 75 -4.11 -10.88 10.02
C GLN A 75 -5.52 -10.68 10.59
N ARG A 76 -6.21 -9.57 10.24
CA ARG A 76 -7.51 -9.25 10.82
C ARG A 76 -8.66 -9.95 10.10
N ALA A 77 -8.81 -9.75 8.78
CA ALA A 77 -9.93 -10.32 8.06
C ALA A 77 -9.84 -11.84 7.92
N ALA A 78 -8.71 -12.38 7.49
CA ALA A 78 -8.54 -13.81 7.27
C ALA A 78 -8.06 -14.59 8.51
N GLY A 79 -7.59 -13.90 9.57
CA GLY A 79 -7.08 -14.54 10.78
C GLY A 79 -5.78 -15.34 10.56
N GLU A 80 -5.00 -15.01 9.53
CA GLU A 80 -3.75 -15.70 9.24
C GLU A 80 -2.69 -15.42 10.31
N PRO A 81 -1.96 -16.44 10.81
CA PRO A 81 -0.87 -16.28 11.76
C PRO A 81 0.42 -15.85 11.07
N VAL A 82 0.40 -14.73 10.37
CA VAL A 82 1.58 -14.19 9.66
C VAL A 82 2.36 -13.22 10.55
N GLU A 83 3.69 -13.29 10.46
CA GLU A 83 4.56 -12.39 11.19
C GLU A 83 4.43 -10.94 10.70
N PRO A 84 4.58 -9.95 11.58
CA PRO A 84 4.66 -8.55 11.19
C PRO A 84 5.82 -8.31 10.20
N LEU A 85 5.64 -7.41 9.24
CA LEU A 85 6.73 -7.03 8.31
C LEU A 85 7.86 -6.27 9.01
N TYR A 86 7.55 -5.56 10.09
CA TYR A 86 8.52 -4.77 10.84
C TYR A 86 8.36 -5.06 12.34
N ASP A 87 9.50 -5.13 13.05
CA ASP A 87 9.52 -5.39 14.49
C ASP A 87 8.98 -4.16 15.25
N ARG A 88 7.80 -4.31 15.87
CA ARG A 88 7.17 -3.28 16.70
C ARG A 88 8.00 -2.87 17.92
N ALA A 89 8.90 -3.73 18.39
CA ALA A 89 9.79 -3.42 19.51
C ALA A 89 10.82 -2.33 19.16
N LEU A 90 11.13 -2.17 17.86
CA LEU A 90 12.04 -1.14 17.34
C LEU A 90 11.35 0.21 17.10
N GLY A 91 10.02 0.28 17.19
CA GLY A 91 9.23 1.48 17.02
C GLY A 91 8.03 1.29 16.09
N LYS A 92 7.10 2.25 16.14
CA LYS A 92 5.87 2.19 15.33
C LYS A 92 6.07 2.58 13.86
N ASP A 93 7.13 3.36 13.57
CA ASP A 93 7.39 3.99 12.28
C ASP A 93 8.53 3.32 11.51
N GLN A 94 8.83 2.03 11.80
CA GLN A 94 9.90 1.25 11.17
C GLN A 94 9.77 1.13 9.64
N ASP A 95 8.59 1.28 9.11
CA ASP A 95 8.31 1.39 7.68
C ASP A 95 8.88 2.66 7.04
N PHE A 96 9.10 3.73 7.82
CA PHE A 96 9.67 5.01 7.37
C PHE A 96 11.11 5.24 7.83
N ASP A 97 11.60 4.42 8.77
CA ASP A 97 12.93 4.58 9.33
C ASP A 97 13.97 3.73 8.59
N HIS A 98 15.22 4.18 8.61
CA HIS A 98 16.40 3.44 8.10
C HIS A 98 16.20 2.91 6.67
N LEU A 99 15.78 3.78 5.76
CA LEU A 99 15.54 3.44 4.36
C LEU A 99 16.85 3.29 3.60
N ASP A 100 17.12 2.11 3.06
CA ASP A 100 18.22 1.86 2.16
C ASP A 100 17.71 1.97 0.71
N PRO A 101 18.26 2.88 -0.13
CA PRO A 101 17.90 2.98 -1.54
C PRO A 101 18.05 1.67 -2.31
N ASP A 102 19.01 0.83 -1.94
CA ASP A 102 19.27 -0.46 -2.61
C ASP A 102 18.16 -1.49 -2.30
N GLU A 103 17.36 -1.29 -1.25
CA GLU A 103 16.19 -2.12 -0.94
C GLU A 103 14.94 -1.77 -1.74
N ALA A 104 14.92 -0.66 -2.47
CA ALA A 104 13.73 -0.20 -3.19
C ALA A 104 13.15 -1.24 -4.18
N PRO A 105 13.95 -1.97 -4.98
CA PRO A 105 13.42 -3.03 -5.83
C PRO A 105 12.70 -4.11 -5.03
N GLY A 106 13.31 -4.58 -3.95
CA GLY A 106 12.75 -5.60 -3.06
C GLY A 106 11.47 -5.15 -2.35
N ALA A 107 11.41 -3.89 -1.93
CA ALA A 107 10.22 -3.33 -1.28
C ALA A 107 9.01 -3.25 -2.22
N ILE A 108 9.22 -2.90 -3.49
CA ILE A 108 8.15 -2.88 -4.51
C ILE A 108 7.65 -4.30 -4.79
N GLU A 109 8.56 -5.27 -4.93
CA GLU A 109 8.14 -6.67 -5.14
C GLU A 109 7.42 -7.23 -3.90
N ALA A 110 7.92 -6.95 -2.69
CA ALA A 110 7.27 -7.37 -1.45
C ALA A 110 5.84 -6.78 -1.32
N LEU A 111 5.62 -5.53 -1.73
CA LEU A 111 4.29 -4.92 -1.77
C LEU A 111 3.36 -5.68 -2.74
N LYS A 112 3.83 -6.01 -3.94
CA LYS A 112 3.06 -6.77 -4.94
C LYS A 112 2.73 -8.19 -4.47
N GLU A 113 3.70 -8.86 -3.86
CA GLU A 113 3.51 -10.19 -3.26
C GLU A 113 2.47 -10.14 -2.14
N GLU A 114 2.51 -9.08 -1.32
CA GLU A 114 1.54 -8.89 -0.25
C GLU A 114 0.12 -8.66 -0.81
N TRP A 115 -0.05 -7.91 -1.90
CA TRP A 115 -1.35 -7.77 -2.57
C TRP A 115 -1.94 -9.12 -3.00
N LEU A 116 -1.11 -9.95 -3.66
CA LEU A 116 -1.55 -11.28 -4.10
C LEU A 116 -1.92 -12.18 -2.92
N ALA A 117 -1.12 -12.16 -1.86
CA ALA A 117 -1.39 -12.95 -0.65
C ALA A 117 -2.64 -12.45 0.08
N ALA A 118 -2.80 -11.14 0.20
CA ALA A 118 -3.96 -10.50 0.84
C ALA A 118 -5.27 -10.81 0.09
N ASP A 119 -5.27 -10.66 -1.24
CA ASP A 119 -6.44 -10.96 -2.06
C ASP A 119 -6.81 -12.45 -1.99
N ALA A 120 -5.82 -13.36 -2.00
CA ALA A 120 -6.04 -14.79 -1.85
C ALA A 120 -6.60 -15.15 -0.46
N ALA A 121 -6.12 -14.51 0.60
CA ALA A 121 -6.55 -14.77 1.97
C ALA A 121 -8.04 -14.47 2.19
N VAL A 122 -8.58 -13.43 1.55
CA VAL A 122 -9.98 -13.01 1.72
C VAL A 122 -10.92 -13.48 0.61
N ALA A 123 -10.43 -14.20 -0.40
CA ALA A 123 -11.21 -14.59 -1.56
C ALA A 123 -12.48 -15.41 -1.21
N GLY A 124 -12.41 -16.23 -0.15
CA GLY A 124 -13.51 -17.07 0.32
C GLY A 124 -14.45 -16.41 1.33
N LEU A 125 -14.13 -15.19 1.81
CA LEU A 125 -14.93 -14.50 2.83
C LEU A 125 -16.09 -13.75 2.20
N GLY A 126 -17.21 -13.68 2.89
CA GLY A 126 -18.35 -12.83 2.50
C GLY A 126 -18.09 -11.36 2.85
N PHE A 127 -18.65 -10.42 2.06
CA PHE A 127 -18.50 -8.99 2.35
C PHE A 127 -19.20 -8.54 3.64
N ASP A 128 -20.19 -9.31 4.09
CA ASP A 128 -20.90 -9.08 5.36
C ASP A 128 -20.29 -9.88 6.52
N ASP A 129 -19.29 -10.74 6.28
CA ASP A 129 -18.57 -11.42 7.34
C ASP A 129 -17.85 -10.39 8.20
N THR A 130 -17.91 -10.57 9.52
CA THR A 130 -17.37 -9.62 10.47
C THR A 130 -16.21 -10.21 11.26
N VAL A 131 -15.27 -9.36 11.58
CA VAL A 131 -14.14 -9.65 12.47
C VAL A 131 -14.08 -8.62 13.58
N ASP A 132 -13.56 -9.03 14.74
CA ASP A 132 -13.32 -8.09 15.84
C ASP A 132 -12.05 -7.28 15.59
N VAL A 133 -12.18 -5.97 15.67
CA VAL A 133 -11.04 -5.03 15.62
C VAL A 133 -11.13 -4.14 16.85
N HIS A 134 -10.36 -4.43 17.88
CA HIS A 134 -10.31 -3.68 19.15
C HIS A 134 -11.67 -3.58 19.86
N GLY A 135 -12.48 -4.63 19.81
CA GLY A 135 -13.79 -4.70 20.45
C GLY A 135 -14.92 -4.16 19.57
N GLU A 136 -14.66 -3.79 18.33
CA GLU A 136 -15.66 -3.37 17.36
C GLU A 136 -15.77 -4.37 16.21
N ALA A 137 -16.99 -4.66 15.76
CA ALA A 137 -17.24 -5.54 14.63
C ALA A 137 -17.04 -4.79 13.30
N PHE A 138 -16.06 -5.21 12.51
CA PHE A 138 -15.80 -4.70 11.17
C PHE A 138 -16.23 -5.73 10.13
N SER A 139 -17.07 -5.35 9.18
CA SER A 139 -17.32 -6.19 8.01
C SER A 139 -16.14 -6.15 7.04
N LEU A 140 -15.96 -7.21 6.23
CA LEU A 140 -14.97 -7.21 5.17
C LEU A 140 -15.18 -6.02 4.21
N ARG A 141 -16.43 -5.67 3.90
CA ARG A 141 -16.77 -4.48 3.11
C ARG A 141 -16.18 -3.21 3.72
N MET A 142 -16.31 -3.02 5.04
CA MET A 142 -15.75 -1.85 5.72
C MET A 142 -14.22 -1.86 5.68
N ILE A 143 -13.58 -3.02 5.74
CA ILE A 143 -12.12 -3.14 5.60
C ILE A 143 -11.67 -2.68 4.21
N TYR A 144 -12.38 -3.04 3.13
CA TYR A 144 -12.09 -2.54 1.79
C TYR A 144 -12.25 -1.01 1.68
N VAL A 145 -13.31 -0.45 2.25
CA VAL A 145 -13.50 1.01 2.30
C VAL A 145 -12.37 1.69 3.08
N HIS A 146 -11.94 1.10 4.20
CA HIS A 146 -10.82 1.60 4.98
C HIS A 146 -9.51 1.58 4.17
N LEU A 147 -9.20 0.47 3.49
CA LEU A 147 -7.99 0.35 2.67
C LEU A 147 -7.98 1.35 1.50
N ILE A 148 -9.10 1.51 0.81
CA ILE A 148 -9.23 2.53 -0.25
C ILE A 148 -8.94 3.92 0.34
N GLY A 149 -9.47 4.23 1.53
CA GLY A 149 -9.18 5.50 2.23
C GLY A 149 -7.72 5.66 2.64
N GLU A 150 -7.06 4.59 3.09
CA GLU A 150 -5.62 4.58 3.39
C GLU A 150 -4.79 4.85 2.14
N TYR A 151 -5.05 4.12 1.05
CA TYR A 151 -4.36 4.34 -0.22
C TYR A 151 -4.59 5.74 -0.76
N ALA A 152 -5.84 6.22 -0.83
CA ALA A 152 -6.16 7.55 -1.34
C ALA A 152 -5.44 8.66 -0.56
N ARG A 153 -5.37 8.55 0.78
CA ARG A 153 -4.60 9.47 1.62
C ARG A 153 -3.12 9.43 1.29
N HIS A 154 -2.55 8.24 1.20
CA HIS A 154 -1.12 8.05 0.97
C HIS A 154 -0.72 8.33 -0.48
N ASN A 155 -1.58 8.12 -1.45
CA ASN A 155 -1.38 8.56 -2.83
C ASN A 155 -1.30 10.10 -2.92
N GLY A 156 -2.16 10.82 -2.19
CA GLY A 156 -2.03 12.28 -2.08
C GLY A 156 -0.71 12.75 -1.43
N HIS A 157 -0.20 12.03 -0.42
CA HIS A 157 1.14 12.28 0.12
C HIS A 157 2.22 11.98 -0.92
N ALA A 158 2.10 10.86 -1.64
CA ALA A 158 3.04 10.44 -2.67
C ALA A 158 3.11 11.43 -3.84
N ASP A 159 1.99 12.02 -4.26
CA ASP A 159 1.95 13.06 -5.28
C ASP A 159 2.80 14.27 -4.89
N LEU A 160 2.65 14.77 -3.65
CA LEU A 160 3.44 15.89 -3.14
C LEU A 160 4.93 15.55 -3.02
N LEU A 161 5.26 14.32 -2.59
CA LEU A 161 6.64 13.84 -2.51
C LEU A 161 7.25 13.74 -3.91
N ARG A 162 6.50 13.21 -4.89
CA ARG A 162 6.93 13.11 -6.28
C ARG A 162 7.26 14.46 -6.87
N GLU A 163 6.34 15.42 -6.73
CA GLU A 163 6.57 16.79 -7.20
C GLU A 163 7.80 17.42 -6.57
N ALA A 164 8.02 17.19 -5.26
CA ALA A 164 9.19 17.72 -4.55
C ALA A 164 10.51 17.03 -4.96
N VAL A 165 10.48 15.78 -5.43
CA VAL A 165 11.67 15.03 -5.87
C VAL A 165 12.12 15.44 -7.27
N ASP A 166 11.20 15.52 -8.24
CA ASP A 166 11.57 15.72 -9.66
C ASP A 166 10.65 16.69 -10.44
N GLY A 167 9.69 17.32 -9.77
CA GLY A 167 8.77 18.28 -10.38
C GLY A 167 7.63 17.65 -11.18
N VAL A 168 7.53 16.32 -11.23
CA VAL A 168 6.44 15.62 -11.92
C VAL A 168 5.20 15.63 -11.03
N THR A 169 4.08 16.15 -11.57
CA THR A 169 2.79 16.12 -10.89
C THR A 169 2.02 14.86 -11.22
N GLY A 170 1.30 14.30 -10.23
CA GLY A 170 0.40 13.17 -10.42
C GLY A 170 -0.70 13.43 -11.46
N ARG A 171 -1.20 12.37 -12.05
CA ARG A 171 -2.33 12.39 -12.99
C ARG A 171 -3.32 11.30 -12.64
#